data_84e7fdf270b72d2708a992a72072041f
#
_entry.id   84e7fdf270b72d2708a992a72072041f
#
_cell.length_a   1.000
_cell.length_b   1.000
_cell.length_c   1.000
_cell.angle_alpha   90.00
_cell.angle_beta   90.00
_cell.angle_gamma   90.00
#
_symmetry.space_group_name_H-M   'P 1'
#
loop_
_entity.id
_entity.type
_entity.pdbx_description
1 polymer ?
#
loop_
_entity_poly.entity_id
_entity_poly.type
_entity_poly.pdbx_seq_one_letter_code
_entity_poly.pdbx_strand_id
1 'polypeptide(L)'
;NLAVFICYDLRFPVWSRNVGMAYDAAIYVANWPAPRANAWRTLLQARAIENLAYVVGVNRVGTDANNLSYAGDSLLVDFKGGLHLDLQAKDQILTSELSAVDLADFRAKFPAHLDADLFSLSSL
;
A
#
# COMPACT_ATOMS: atom_id res chain seq x y z
N ASN A 1 -5.48 0.03 -13.53
CA ASN A 1 -4.31 0.93 -13.49
C ASN A 1 -3.47 0.62 -12.24
N LEU A 2 -2.13 0.73 -12.38
CA LEU A 2 -1.18 0.50 -11.29
C LEU A 2 -0.37 1.76 -11.01
N ALA A 3 -0.15 2.07 -9.72
CA ALA A 3 0.82 3.05 -9.26
C ALA A 3 1.95 2.34 -8.50
N VAL A 4 3.19 2.77 -8.69
CA VAL A 4 4.37 2.19 -8.02
C VAL A 4 5.06 3.27 -7.20
N PHE A 5 5.33 2.93 -5.94
CA PHE A 5 5.98 3.79 -4.96
C PHE A 5 7.18 3.07 -4.34
N ILE A 6 8.13 3.83 -3.84
CA ILE A 6 9.37 3.26 -3.31
C ILE A 6 9.49 3.59 -1.81
N CYS A 7 9.50 2.53 -1.00
CA CYS A 7 9.91 2.53 0.40
C CYS A 7 9.34 3.71 1.22
N TYR A 8 10.12 4.77 1.35
CA TYR A 8 9.81 5.92 2.21
C TYR A 8 8.61 6.74 1.72
N ASP A 9 8.23 6.64 0.44
CA ASP A 9 7.02 7.27 -0.12
C ASP A 9 5.76 6.89 0.66
N LEU A 10 5.75 5.68 1.26
CA LEU A 10 4.65 5.20 2.08
C LEU A 10 4.31 6.15 3.25
N ARG A 11 5.26 6.93 3.74
CA ARG A 11 5.05 7.88 4.84
C ARG A 11 4.31 9.15 4.44
N PHE A 12 4.21 9.43 3.16
CA PHE A 12 3.68 10.69 2.65
C PHE A 12 2.32 10.48 1.96
N PRO A 13 1.19 10.62 2.69
CA PRO A 13 -0.14 10.34 2.15
C PRO A 13 -0.50 11.24 0.96
N VAL A 14 -0.08 12.48 0.98
CA VAL A 14 -0.36 13.44 -0.10
C VAL A 14 0.30 13.01 -1.41
N TRP A 15 1.53 12.46 -1.33
CA TRP A 15 2.30 11.98 -2.48
C TRP A 15 1.63 10.78 -3.17
N SER A 16 1.05 9.87 -2.39
CA SER A 16 0.40 8.66 -2.89
C SER A 16 -1.12 8.77 -3.00
N ARG A 17 -1.67 9.98 -2.87
CA ARG A 17 -3.12 10.20 -2.97
C ARG A 17 -3.65 9.81 -4.34
N ASN A 18 -4.72 9.00 -4.36
CA ASN A 18 -5.40 8.56 -5.58
C ASN A 18 -6.31 9.66 -6.14
N VAL A 19 -5.71 10.70 -6.70
CA VAL A 19 -6.45 11.84 -7.26
C VAL A 19 -7.20 11.39 -8.51
N GLY A 20 -8.51 11.64 -8.54
CA GLY A 20 -9.35 11.27 -9.68
C GLY A 20 -9.42 9.76 -9.95
N MET A 21 -9.19 8.92 -8.96
CA MET A 21 -9.16 7.46 -9.11
C MET A 21 -8.17 7.00 -10.20
N ALA A 22 -6.98 7.61 -10.23
CA ALA A 22 -5.97 7.38 -11.26
C ALA A 22 -5.43 5.94 -11.25
N TYR A 23 -5.50 5.23 -10.11
CA TYR A 23 -5.05 3.84 -9.99
C TYR A 23 -6.06 2.95 -9.24
N ASP A 24 -5.97 1.67 -9.51
CA ASP A 24 -6.78 0.60 -8.89
C ASP A 24 -5.98 -0.18 -7.86
N ALA A 25 -4.67 -0.24 -8.04
CA ALA A 25 -3.74 -0.82 -7.08
C ALA A 25 -2.47 0.00 -6.95
N ALA A 26 -1.97 0.16 -5.71
CA ALA A 26 -0.70 0.77 -5.40
C ALA A 26 0.30 -0.29 -4.93
N ILE A 27 1.51 -0.27 -5.47
CA ILE A 27 2.59 -1.20 -5.13
C ILE A 27 3.72 -0.43 -4.45
N TYR A 28 4.07 -0.83 -3.23
CA TYR A 28 5.19 -0.29 -2.47
C TYR A 28 6.31 -1.33 -2.37
N VAL A 29 7.49 -1.00 -2.91
CA VAL A 29 8.67 -1.86 -2.83
C VAL A 29 9.66 -1.27 -1.84
N ALA A 30 10.14 -2.06 -0.88
CA ALA A 30 10.91 -1.51 0.22
C ALA A 30 12.03 -2.41 0.77
N ASN A 31 13.00 -1.75 1.40
CA ASN A 31 13.86 -2.27 2.45
C ASN A 31 13.46 -1.61 3.78
N TRP A 32 12.31 -2.01 4.33
CA TRP A 32 11.74 -1.40 5.54
C TRP A 32 12.21 -2.13 6.79
N PRO A 33 13.00 -1.48 7.68
CA PRO A 33 13.61 -2.15 8.82
C PRO A 33 12.61 -2.66 9.86
N ALA A 34 12.94 -3.79 10.48
CA ALA A 34 12.11 -4.47 11.47
C ALA A 34 11.68 -3.59 12.67
N PRO A 35 12.51 -2.68 13.23
CA PRO A 35 12.06 -1.79 14.31
C PRO A 35 10.88 -0.88 13.94
N ARG A 36 10.60 -0.72 12.65
CA ARG A 36 9.49 0.08 12.13
C ARG A 36 8.41 -0.77 11.44
N ALA A 37 8.38 -2.08 11.67
CA ALA A 37 7.44 -3.01 11.04
C ALA A 37 5.97 -2.63 11.28
N ASN A 38 5.63 -2.18 12.50
CA ASN A 38 4.27 -1.71 12.80
C ASN A 38 3.85 -0.55 11.88
N ALA A 39 4.72 0.42 11.65
CA ALA A 39 4.43 1.54 10.76
C ALA A 39 4.23 1.07 9.31
N TRP A 40 5.03 0.10 8.82
CA TRP A 40 4.87 -0.49 7.51
C TRP A 40 3.47 -1.08 7.32
N ARG A 41 3.08 -2.00 8.21
CA ARG A 41 1.78 -2.68 8.15
C ARG A 41 0.61 -1.70 8.26
N THR A 42 0.64 -0.81 9.25
CA THR A 42 -0.42 0.17 9.49
C THR A 42 -0.61 1.14 8.33
N LEU A 43 0.50 1.64 7.78
CA LEU A 43 0.43 2.60 6.67
C LEU A 43 -0.05 1.95 5.37
N LEU A 44 0.32 0.70 5.06
CA LEU A 44 -0.21 -0.01 3.89
C LEU A 44 -1.73 -0.15 3.97
N GLN A 45 -2.27 -0.52 5.14
CA GLN A 45 -3.72 -0.59 5.34
C GLN A 45 -4.38 0.80 5.23
N ALA A 46 -3.77 1.82 5.82
CA ALA A 46 -4.27 3.20 5.71
C ALA A 46 -4.33 3.66 4.25
N ARG A 47 -3.27 3.40 3.45
CA ARG A 47 -3.24 3.74 2.02
C ARG A 47 -4.35 3.03 1.23
N ALA A 48 -4.66 1.78 1.55
CA ALA A 48 -5.75 1.06 0.89
C ALA A 48 -7.12 1.68 1.18
N ILE A 49 -7.39 1.98 2.46
CA ILE A 49 -8.66 2.55 2.91
C ILE A 49 -8.88 3.95 2.33
N GLU A 50 -7.93 4.85 2.54
CA GLU A 50 -8.09 6.27 2.16
C GLU A 50 -8.13 6.51 0.64
N ASN A 51 -7.55 5.58 -0.14
CA ASN A 51 -7.45 5.68 -1.59
C ASN A 51 -8.46 4.78 -2.33
N LEU A 52 -9.28 4.01 -1.60
CA LEU A 52 -10.25 3.06 -2.17
C LEU A 52 -9.59 2.18 -3.24
N ALA A 53 -8.44 1.59 -2.92
CA ALA A 53 -7.61 0.84 -3.86
C ALA A 53 -6.97 -0.37 -3.17
N TYR A 54 -6.60 -1.38 -3.95
CA TYR A 54 -5.72 -2.43 -3.45
C TYR A 54 -4.34 -1.87 -3.14
N VAL A 55 -3.67 -2.41 -2.12
CA VAL A 55 -2.29 -2.04 -1.78
C VAL A 55 -1.45 -3.29 -1.62
N VAL A 56 -0.33 -3.33 -2.35
CA VAL A 56 0.67 -4.39 -2.28
C VAL A 56 1.93 -3.81 -1.65
N GLY A 57 2.34 -4.33 -0.52
CA GLY A 57 3.62 -4.01 0.10
C GLY A 57 4.59 -5.17 -0.10
N VAL A 58 5.71 -4.93 -0.77
CA VAL A 58 6.77 -5.91 -0.97
C VAL A 58 8.00 -5.46 -0.20
N ASN A 59 8.37 -6.19 0.84
CA ASN A 59 9.50 -5.86 1.69
C ASN A 59 10.45 -7.04 1.83
N ARG A 60 11.74 -6.77 1.91
CA ARG A 60 12.75 -7.81 2.11
C ARG A 60 12.67 -8.46 3.50
N VAL A 61 13.19 -9.66 3.61
CA VAL A 61 13.44 -10.40 4.87
C VAL A 61 14.93 -10.49 5.15
N GLY A 62 15.29 -10.87 6.38
CA GLY A 62 16.66 -11.16 6.77
C GLY A 62 17.42 -9.97 7.33
N THR A 63 18.74 -10.00 7.23
CA THR A 63 19.64 -9.00 7.80
C THR A 63 20.60 -8.52 6.71
N ASP A 64 20.94 -7.25 6.70
CA ASP A 64 21.92 -6.68 5.79
C ASP A 64 23.36 -6.70 6.34
N ALA A 65 24.30 -6.23 5.53
CA ALA A 65 25.73 -6.19 5.91
C ALA A 65 26.03 -5.26 7.10
N ASN A 66 25.09 -4.37 7.46
CA ASN A 66 25.20 -3.48 8.63
C ASN A 66 24.49 -4.05 9.87
N ASN A 67 24.11 -5.32 9.85
CA ASN A 67 23.34 -6.00 10.90
C ASN A 67 21.95 -5.40 11.15
N LEU A 68 21.37 -4.69 10.16
CA LEU A 68 20.01 -4.20 10.24
C LEU A 68 19.04 -5.30 9.81
N SER A 69 18.10 -5.64 10.68
CA SER A 69 17.10 -6.68 10.43
C SER A 69 15.88 -6.15 9.69
N TYR A 70 15.26 -7.02 8.88
CA TYR A 70 14.06 -6.76 8.10
C TYR A 70 13.06 -7.87 8.36
N ALA A 71 11.86 -7.48 8.81
CA ALA A 71 10.82 -8.43 9.23
C ALA A 71 10.05 -9.04 8.04
N GLY A 72 10.27 -8.56 6.83
CA GLY A 72 9.42 -8.91 5.71
C GLY A 72 8.09 -8.18 5.82
N ASP A 73 7.06 -8.85 6.33
CA ASP A 73 5.70 -8.29 6.39
C ASP A 73 5.21 -7.80 5.02
N SER A 74 5.52 -8.57 3.96
CA SER A 74 4.92 -8.32 2.65
C SER A 74 3.42 -8.62 2.73
N LEU A 75 2.60 -7.66 2.26
CA LEU A 75 1.15 -7.68 2.42
C LEU A 75 0.44 -7.43 1.08
N LEU A 76 -0.71 -8.05 0.92
CA LEU A 76 -1.76 -7.60 0.02
C LEU A 76 -2.96 -7.16 0.86
N VAL A 77 -3.34 -5.91 0.72
CA VAL A 77 -4.46 -5.29 1.43
C VAL A 77 -5.56 -4.96 0.44
N ASP A 78 -6.81 -5.29 0.76
CA ASP A 78 -7.95 -4.90 -0.04
C ASP A 78 -8.35 -3.44 0.20
N PHE A 79 -9.22 -2.93 -0.64
CA PHE A 79 -9.69 -1.52 -0.61
C PHE A 79 -10.54 -1.16 0.63
N LYS A 80 -10.81 -2.12 1.53
CA LYS A 80 -11.47 -1.92 2.84
C LYS A 80 -10.47 -1.98 3.99
N GLY A 81 -9.19 -2.26 3.70
CA GLY A 81 -8.14 -2.43 4.69
C GLY A 81 -7.97 -3.86 5.21
N GLY A 82 -8.71 -4.82 4.66
CA GLY A 82 -8.58 -6.23 4.99
C GLY A 82 -7.29 -6.84 4.46
N LEU A 83 -6.65 -7.70 5.26
CA LEU A 83 -5.46 -8.42 4.81
C LEU A 83 -5.87 -9.59 3.93
N HIS A 84 -5.56 -9.50 2.64
CA HIS A 84 -5.81 -10.55 1.65
C HIS A 84 -4.66 -11.57 1.62
N LEU A 85 -3.43 -11.09 1.72
CA LEU A 85 -2.23 -11.89 1.95
C LEU A 85 -1.38 -11.25 3.05
N ASP A 86 -0.76 -12.09 3.87
CA ASP A 86 0.18 -11.70 4.92
C ASP A 86 1.31 -12.73 4.97
N LEU A 87 2.47 -12.36 4.43
CA LEU A 87 3.62 -13.24 4.34
C LEU A 87 4.44 -13.28 5.62
N GLN A 88 4.25 -12.31 6.52
CA GLN A 88 5.07 -12.20 7.72
C GLN A 88 6.58 -12.25 7.37
N ALA A 89 7.37 -13.06 8.07
CA ALA A 89 8.82 -13.21 7.84
C ALA A 89 9.18 -14.26 6.76
N LYS A 90 8.24 -14.68 5.92
CA LYS A 90 8.47 -15.73 4.93
C LYS A 90 9.12 -15.16 3.67
N ASP A 91 10.21 -15.79 3.25
CA ASP A 91 10.87 -15.56 1.95
C ASP A 91 10.21 -16.48 0.91
N GLN A 92 9.20 -15.96 0.22
CA GLN A 92 8.45 -16.74 -0.77
C GLN A 92 7.81 -15.85 -1.83
N ILE A 93 7.43 -16.47 -2.94
CA ILE A 93 6.64 -15.86 -4.01
C ILE A 93 5.22 -16.40 -3.89
N LEU A 94 4.24 -15.48 -3.88
CA LEU A 94 2.82 -15.81 -3.94
C LEU A 94 2.17 -15.09 -5.11
N THR A 95 1.17 -15.75 -5.69
CA THR A 95 0.29 -15.17 -6.70
C THR A 95 -1.10 -15.01 -6.10
N SER A 96 -1.75 -13.90 -6.38
CA SER A 96 -3.12 -13.61 -5.98
C SER A 96 -3.86 -12.88 -7.09
N GLU A 97 -5.17 -12.98 -7.09
CA GLU A 97 -6.04 -12.26 -8.02
C GLU A 97 -6.61 -11.02 -7.34
N LEU A 98 -6.72 -9.93 -8.10
CA LEU A 98 -7.40 -8.71 -7.70
C LEU A 98 -8.67 -8.56 -8.54
N SER A 99 -9.82 -8.42 -7.88
CA SER A 99 -11.10 -8.26 -8.57
C SER A 99 -11.35 -6.79 -8.91
N ALA A 100 -11.25 -6.46 -10.19
CA ALA A 100 -11.59 -5.12 -10.68
C ALA A 100 -13.11 -4.84 -10.54
N VAL A 101 -13.94 -5.87 -10.64
CA VAL A 101 -15.39 -5.78 -10.49
C VAL A 101 -15.76 -5.42 -9.06
N ASP A 102 -15.19 -6.12 -8.06
CA ASP A 102 -15.49 -5.85 -6.66
C ASP A 102 -15.01 -4.46 -6.24
N LEU A 103 -13.87 -4.01 -6.76
CA LEU A 103 -13.38 -2.65 -6.54
C LEU A 103 -14.32 -1.60 -7.12
N ALA A 104 -14.78 -1.79 -8.36
CA ALA A 104 -15.71 -0.88 -9.02
C ALA A 104 -17.05 -0.81 -8.27
N ASP A 105 -17.58 -1.96 -7.88
CA ASP A 105 -18.82 -2.04 -7.09
C ASP A 105 -18.69 -1.35 -5.73
N PHE A 106 -17.55 -1.52 -5.06
CA PHE A 106 -17.30 -0.85 -3.79
C PHE A 106 -17.26 0.67 -3.95
N ARG A 107 -16.50 1.18 -4.93
CA ARG A 107 -16.40 2.61 -5.22
C ARG A 107 -17.75 3.22 -5.59
N ALA A 108 -18.61 2.47 -6.30
CA ALA A 108 -19.96 2.92 -6.64
C ALA A 108 -20.88 2.99 -5.42
N LYS A 109 -20.77 2.03 -4.48
CA LYS A 109 -21.58 1.97 -3.27
C LYS A 109 -21.10 2.93 -2.17
N PHE A 110 -19.83 3.22 -2.13
CA PHE A 110 -19.18 4.12 -1.17
C PHE A 110 -18.22 5.08 -1.89
N PRO A 111 -18.75 6.12 -2.56
CA PRO A 111 -17.95 7.01 -3.39
C PRO A 111 -17.24 8.12 -2.58
N ALA A 112 -16.56 7.77 -1.48
CA ALA A 112 -15.89 8.73 -0.59
C ALA A 112 -14.86 9.64 -1.29
N HIS A 113 -14.35 9.22 -2.45
CA HIS A 113 -13.45 10.05 -3.26
C HIS A 113 -14.11 11.31 -3.84
N LEU A 114 -15.45 11.35 -3.93
CA LEU A 114 -16.19 12.52 -4.40
C LEU A 114 -16.28 13.62 -3.33
N ASP A 115 -16.06 13.28 -2.06
CA ASP A 115 -16.08 14.23 -0.95
C ASP A 115 -14.69 14.87 -0.73
N ALA A 116 -13.69 14.50 -1.52
CA ALA A 116 -12.33 15.00 -1.38
C ALA A 116 -12.19 16.42 -1.91
N ASP A 117 -11.59 17.30 -1.10
CA ASP A 117 -11.20 18.64 -1.53
C ASP A 117 -10.10 18.61 -2.59
N LEU A 118 -10.10 19.62 -3.46
CA LEU A 118 -9.02 19.84 -4.41
C LEU A 118 -7.83 20.48 -3.71
N PHE A 119 -6.63 19.99 -4.00
CA PHE A 119 -5.39 20.57 -3.51
C PHE A 119 -4.31 20.55 -4.59
N SER A 120 -3.31 21.40 -4.45
CA SER A 120 -2.13 21.40 -5.31
C SER A 120 -0.87 21.41 -4.46
N LEU A 121 0.18 20.73 -4.95
CA LEU A 121 1.51 20.79 -4.37
C LEU A 121 2.32 21.83 -5.13
N SER A 122 2.90 22.79 -4.39
CA SER A 122 3.88 23.72 -4.96
C SER A 122 5.28 23.26 -4.57
N SER A 123 6.22 23.28 -5.53
CA SER A 123 7.65 23.19 -5.19
C SER A 123 8.07 24.41 -4.38
N LEU A 124 8.85 24.21 -3.32
CA LEU A 124 9.55 25.27 -2.62
C LEU A 124 10.63 25.87 -3.51
#